data_ab74e1991421961173930a6ee9a71b72
#
_entry.id   ab74e1991421961173930a6ee9a71b72
#
_cell.length_a   1.000
_cell.length_b   1.000
_cell.length_c   1.000
_cell.angle_alpha   90.00
_cell.angle_beta   90.00
_cell.angle_gamma   90.00
#
_symmetry.space_group_name_H-M   'P 1'
#
loop_
_entity.id
_entity.type
_entity.pdbx_description
1 polymer ?
#
loop_
_entity_poly.entity_id
_entity_poly.type
_entity_poly.pdbx_seq_one_letter_code
_entity_poly.pdbx_strand_id
1 'polypeptide(L)'
;MAQPREIILSVVDQSPIRRDGTPTEALNESVGLAVHTEKAGYSRYWVSEHHNSSSFSGTSPEILIGQIAANTKTIRVGSGGVMLSHYSALKVAEQFSMLDSFYPGRIDLGIGRAPGSDRRTAAALTYPRPTMDVQNDFAQMVKDLSQFLDEGIDDTTPLHGIVAHPGGKKESSPEIWLLGSSDYSARLAAELGLPFSFADFFGNTSEYGPQVAEIYRRNFRSSQYISEPQLNVTLQVICADTEEKAKFVGSSRSLNKVLSRLGLSTKGLIPPEEANDWPLEEHARAYIEHETKSYIEGDPSQVRDGIFNASERYETSDIGIVSNCYYFEDRKKSYSLVAESLIGASSTNETTYVGD
;
A
#
# COMPACT_ATOMS: atom_id res chain seq x y z
N MET A 1 22.33 21.06 12.53
CA MET A 1 21.42 19.92 12.49
C MET A 1 20.48 20.18 11.33
N ALA A 2 20.33 19.24 10.40
CA ALA A 2 19.34 19.38 9.33
C ALA A 2 17.95 19.46 9.96
N GLN A 3 17.07 20.31 9.42
CA GLN A 3 15.68 20.34 9.87
C GLN A 3 15.07 18.95 9.64
N PRO A 4 14.25 18.43 10.58
CA PRO A 4 13.57 17.18 10.37
C PRO A 4 12.72 17.27 9.09
N ARG A 5 12.85 16.28 8.20
CA ARG A 5 12.04 16.21 6.98
C ARG A 5 10.58 16.11 7.40
N GLU A 6 9.72 16.90 6.79
CA GLU A 6 8.29 16.77 6.97
C GLU A 6 7.85 15.41 6.41
N ILE A 7 7.26 14.55 7.26
CA ILE A 7 6.81 13.20 6.87
C ILE A 7 5.43 13.32 6.22
N ILE A 8 5.31 12.77 5.01
CA ILE A 8 4.06 12.60 4.29
C ILE A 8 3.52 11.20 4.61
N LEU A 9 2.35 11.13 5.22
CA LEU A 9 1.73 9.86 5.62
C LEU A 9 0.73 9.37 4.58
N SER A 10 0.79 8.06 4.29
CA SER A 10 -0.20 7.36 3.49
C SER A 10 -0.63 6.04 4.15
N VAL A 11 -1.79 5.53 3.75
CA VAL A 11 -2.35 4.26 4.24
C VAL A 11 -2.28 3.23 3.13
N VAL A 12 -1.86 2.00 3.46
CA VAL A 12 -2.09 0.82 2.62
C VAL A 12 -3.00 -0.13 3.38
N ASP A 13 -4.25 -0.18 2.95
CA ASP A 13 -5.29 -0.99 3.59
C ASP A 13 -5.46 -2.33 2.89
N GLN A 14 -5.41 -3.40 3.67
CA GLN A 14 -5.62 -4.77 3.20
C GLN A 14 -7.06 -5.26 3.42
N SER A 15 -7.96 -4.43 3.95
CA SER A 15 -9.35 -4.78 4.29
C SER A 15 -9.44 -6.08 5.10
N PRO A 16 -8.79 -6.15 6.29
CA PRO A 16 -8.68 -7.39 7.05
C PRO A 16 -10.03 -7.86 7.58
N ILE A 17 -10.30 -9.16 7.43
CA ILE A 17 -11.48 -9.82 7.98
C ILE A 17 -11.10 -10.34 9.37
N ARG A 18 -11.95 -10.05 10.36
CA ARG A 18 -11.84 -10.65 11.71
C ARG A 18 -12.41 -12.05 11.69
N ARG A 19 -11.86 -12.97 12.45
CA ARG A 19 -12.58 -14.21 12.80
C ARG A 19 -13.90 -13.81 13.45
N ASP A 20 -14.98 -14.45 13.06
CA ASP A 20 -16.37 -14.11 13.45
C ASP A 20 -16.92 -12.80 12.88
N GLY A 21 -16.15 -12.09 12.05
CA GLY A 21 -16.60 -10.95 11.25
C GLY A 21 -17.00 -11.34 9.83
N THR A 22 -17.50 -10.37 9.10
CA THR A 22 -17.96 -10.55 7.71
C THR A 22 -17.12 -9.74 6.72
N PRO A 23 -17.04 -10.16 5.43
CA PRO A 23 -16.44 -9.34 4.38
C PRO A 23 -17.10 -7.96 4.25
N THR A 24 -18.42 -7.87 4.47
CA THR A 24 -19.17 -6.61 4.42
C THR A 24 -18.70 -5.65 5.52
N GLU A 25 -18.48 -6.13 6.74
CA GLU A 25 -17.93 -5.31 7.83
C GLU A 25 -16.52 -4.82 7.46
N ALA A 26 -15.63 -5.69 6.98
CA ALA A 26 -14.26 -5.32 6.60
C ALA A 26 -14.23 -4.24 5.50
N LEU A 27 -15.09 -4.32 4.48
CA LEU A 27 -15.19 -3.31 3.43
C LEU A 27 -15.73 -1.97 3.96
N ASN A 28 -16.74 -2.00 4.83
CA ASN A 28 -17.26 -0.78 5.46
C ASN A 28 -16.24 -0.16 6.43
N GLU A 29 -15.45 -0.97 7.13
CA GLU A 29 -14.33 -0.50 7.95
C GLU A 29 -13.26 0.18 7.11
N SER A 30 -12.96 -0.32 5.91
CA SER A 30 -12.03 0.33 4.96
C SER A 30 -12.52 1.73 4.55
N VAL A 31 -13.81 1.89 4.22
CA VAL A 31 -14.39 3.21 3.92
C VAL A 31 -14.35 4.11 5.16
N GLY A 32 -14.74 3.61 6.32
CA GLY A 32 -14.72 4.36 7.58
C GLY A 32 -13.31 4.79 7.99
N LEU A 33 -12.30 3.92 7.77
CA LEU A 33 -10.90 4.23 8.04
C LEU A 33 -10.38 5.31 7.09
N ALA A 34 -10.73 5.29 5.82
CA ALA A 34 -10.34 6.32 4.86
C ALA A 34 -10.87 7.71 5.28
N VAL A 35 -12.13 7.79 5.69
CA VAL A 35 -12.72 9.04 6.25
C VAL A 35 -12.01 9.47 7.53
N HIS A 36 -11.62 8.52 8.38
CA HIS A 36 -10.91 8.80 9.62
C HIS A 36 -9.49 9.34 9.35
N THR A 37 -8.73 8.69 8.47
CA THR A 37 -7.35 9.06 8.16
C THR A 37 -7.27 10.34 7.32
N GLU A 38 -8.26 10.64 6.47
CA GLU A 38 -8.38 11.96 5.84
C GLU A 38 -8.43 13.08 6.87
N LYS A 39 -9.27 12.93 7.91
CA LYS A 39 -9.38 13.90 9.02
C LYS A 39 -8.10 14.01 9.84
N ALA A 40 -7.35 12.92 9.94
CA ALA A 40 -6.07 12.88 10.64
C ALA A 40 -4.90 13.47 9.81
N GLY A 41 -5.13 13.88 8.55
CA GLY A 41 -4.13 14.55 7.71
C GLY A 41 -3.28 13.60 6.84
N TYR A 42 -3.69 12.35 6.65
CA TYR A 42 -3.05 11.46 5.68
C TYR A 42 -3.28 11.96 4.25
N SER A 43 -2.25 11.86 3.42
CA SER A 43 -2.27 12.35 2.04
C SER A 43 -2.87 11.36 1.04
N ARG A 44 -2.68 10.05 1.29
CA ARG A 44 -3.11 8.95 0.40
C ARG A 44 -3.74 7.81 1.17
N TYR A 45 -4.71 7.15 0.53
CA TYR A 45 -5.31 5.90 1.01
C TYR A 45 -5.36 4.90 -0.13
N TRP A 46 -4.51 3.87 -0.06
CA TRP A 46 -4.44 2.81 -1.05
C TRP A 46 -5.04 1.53 -0.52
N VAL A 47 -5.76 0.81 -1.38
CA VAL A 47 -6.34 -0.50 -1.07
C VAL A 47 -5.63 -1.60 -1.85
N SER A 48 -5.31 -2.70 -1.16
CA SER A 48 -4.63 -3.84 -1.78
C SER A 48 -5.61 -4.80 -2.47
N GLU A 49 -5.07 -5.66 -3.33
CA GLU A 49 -5.81 -6.72 -4.03
C GLU A 49 -5.36 -8.10 -3.55
N HIS A 50 -6.30 -8.87 -3.00
CA HIS A 50 -6.06 -10.24 -2.57
C HIS A 50 -7.22 -11.14 -3.01
N HIS A 51 -6.89 -12.29 -3.59
CA HIS A 51 -7.87 -13.25 -4.08
C HIS A 51 -7.84 -14.54 -3.30
N ASN A 52 -9.01 -15.21 -3.20
CA ASN A 52 -9.17 -16.49 -2.50
C ASN A 52 -8.62 -16.46 -1.07
N SER A 53 -8.73 -15.32 -0.40
CA SER A 53 -8.25 -15.11 0.97
C SER A 53 -9.41 -15.14 1.95
N SER A 54 -9.26 -15.88 3.04
CA SER A 54 -10.18 -15.81 4.18
C SER A 54 -9.85 -14.69 5.16
N SER A 55 -8.72 -14.00 4.96
CA SER A 55 -8.21 -12.97 5.87
C SER A 55 -8.37 -11.54 5.34
N PHE A 56 -8.63 -11.39 4.03
CA PHE A 56 -8.72 -10.07 3.38
C PHE A 56 -9.92 -10.01 2.44
N SER A 57 -10.66 -8.90 2.47
CA SER A 57 -11.91 -8.71 1.72
C SER A 57 -11.71 -7.96 0.40
N GLY A 58 -10.56 -7.28 0.21
CA GLY A 58 -10.26 -6.45 -0.96
C GLY A 58 -9.89 -7.31 -2.18
N THR A 59 -10.85 -7.57 -3.06
CA THR A 59 -10.64 -8.36 -4.30
C THR A 59 -10.67 -7.53 -5.57
N SER A 60 -11.23 -6.31 -5.51
CA SER A 60 -11.46 -5.42 -6.66
C SER A 60 -11.20 -3.98 -6.21
N PRO A 61 -9.92 -3.55 -6.23
CA PRO A 61 -9.52 -2.21 -5.80
C PRO A 61 -10.34 -1.11 -6.46
N GLU A 62 -10.60 -1.20 -7.75
CA GLU A 62 -11.33 -0.21 -8.53
C GLU A 62 -12.77 0.03 -8.03
N ILE A 63 -13.41 -1.00 -7.48
CA ILE A 63 -14.75 -0.87 -6.89
C ILE A 63 -14.66 -0.17 -5.52
N LEU A 64 -13.73 -0.59 -4.67
CA LEU A 64 -13.57 -0.05 -3.33
C LEU A 64 -13.06 1.40 -3.36
N ILE A 65 -12.16 1.74 -4.29
CA ILE A 65 -11.69 3.10 -4.55
C ILE A 65 -12.87 4.04 -4.82
N GLY A 66 -13.80 3.64 -5.69
CA GLY A 66 -15.00 4.44 -5.99
C GLY A 66 -15.84 4.72 -4.73
N GLN A 67 -16.02 3.72 -3.85
CA GLN A 67 -16.75 3.91 -2.59
C GLN A 67 -15.99 4.82 -1.62
N ILE A 68 -14.68 4.67 -1.48
CA ILE A 68 -13.86 5.53 -0.62
C ILE A 68 -13.85 6.96 -1.14
N ALA A 69 -13.62 7.16 -2.43
CA ALA A 69 -13.56 8.48 -3.03
C ALA A 69 -14.89 9.25 -2.93
N ALA A 70 -16.04 8.54 -2.98
CA ALA A 70 -17.37 9.11 -2.76
C ALA A 70 -17.60 9.58 -1.32
N ASN A 71 -16.90 9.00 -0.34
CA ASN A 71 -17.04 9.29 1.08
C ASN A 71 -15.93 10.20 1.65
N THR A 72 -14.94 10.57 0.83
CA THR A 72 -13.81 11.45 1.18
C THR A 72 -13.77 12.66 0.25
N LYS A 73 -12.99 13.69 0.58
CA LYS A 73 -12.99 14.96 -0.17
C LYS A 73 -11.63 15.32 -0.78
N THR A 74 -10.57 15.13 -0.05
CA THR A 74 -9.23 15.67 -0.35
C THR A 74 -8.16 14.60 -0.44
N ILE A 75 -8.27 13.53 0.35
CA ILE A 75 -7.30 12.43 0.35
C ILE A 75 -7.25 11.77 -1.04
N ARG A 76 -6.06 11.52 -1.55
CA ARG A 76 -5.89 10.74 -2.77
C ARG A 76 -6.24 9.28 -2.49
N VAL A 77 -6.93 8.64 -3.41
CA VAL A 77 -7.38 7.25 -3.25
C VAL A 77 -6.83 6.41 -4.39
N GLY A 78 -6.34 5.22 -4.09
CA GLY A 78 -5.76 4.40 -5.14
C GLY A 78 -5.62 2.93 -4.80
N SER A 79 -5.01 2.19 -5.70
CA SER A 79 -4.66 0.78 -5.50
C SER A 79 -3.23 0.63 -4.96
N GLY A 80 -3.06 -0.32 -4.04
CA GLY A 80 -1.76 -0.63 -3.47
C GLY A 80 -1.44 -2.13 -3.51
N GLY A 81 -1.57 -2.81 -4.70
CA GLY A 81 -1.88 -2.35 -6.06
C GLY A 81 -2.75 -3.32 -6.84
N VAL A 82 -3.12 -2.91 -8.04
CA VAL A 82 -3.74 -3.83 -9.02
C VAL A 82 -2.73 -4.88 -9.45
N MET A 83 -3.14 -6.15 -9.45
CA MET A 83 -2.31 -7.27 -9.92
C MET A 83 -2.42 -7.38 -11.45
N LEU A 84 -1.77 -6.44 -12.17
CA LEU A 84 -1.94 -6.22 -13.61
C LEU A 84 -1.75 -7.50 -14.45
N SER A 85 -0.93 -8.44 -14.00
CA SER A 85 -0.72 -9.72 -14.67
C SER A 85 -1.99 -10.55 -14.89
N HIS A 86 -3.05 -10.30 -14.14
CA HIS A 86 -4.33 -11.00 -14.29
C HIS A 86 -5.27 -10.36 -15.31
N TYR A 87 -5.02 -9.12 -15.72
CA TYR A 87 -5.98 -8.28 -16.43
C TYR A 87 -5.48 -7.82 -17.80
N SER A 88 -6.38 -7.23 -18.58
CA SER A 88 -6.05 -6.47 -19.76
C SER A 88 -5.61 -5.04 -19.35
N ALA A 89 -4.48 -4.57 -19.87
CA ALA A 89 -4.02 -3.21 -19.67
C ALA A 89 -5.09 -2.17 -20.10
N LEU A 90 -5.77 -2.42 -21.25
CA LEU A 90 -6.88 -1.58 -21.69
C LEU A 90 -8.00 -1.52 -20.65
N LYS A 91 -8.42 -2.69 -20.11
CA LYS A 91 -9.52 -2.72 -19.13
C LYS A 91 -9.18 -1.98 -17.85
N VAL A 92 -7.96 -2.11 -17.35
CA VAL A 92 -7.49 -1.36 -16.18
C VAL A 92 -7.42 0.14 -16.48
N ALA A 93 -6.93 0.53 -17.66
CA ALA A 93 -6.92 1.94 -18.08
C ALA A 93 -8.35 2.54 -18.11
N GLU A 94 -9.33 1.82 -18.69
CA GLU A 94 -10.74 2.26 -18.71
C GLU A 94 -11.32 2.45 -17.30
N GLN A 95 -11.09 1.49 -16.40
CA GLN A 95 -11.59 1.55 -15.03
C GLN A 95 -11.03 2.76 -14.27
N PHE A 96 -9.72 2.99 -14.35
CA PHE A 96 -9.08 4.10 -13.65
C PHE A 96 -9.32 5.46 -14.33
N SER A 97 -9.43 5.51 -15.66
CA SER A 97 -9.90 6.72 -16.37
C SER A 97 -11.31 7.12 -15.94
N MET A 98 -12.19 6.12 -15.74
CA MET A 98 -13.56 6.38 -15.27
C MET A 98 -13.57 6.88 -13.82
N LEU A 99 -12.75 6.30 -12.94
CA LEU A 99 -12.58 6.77 -11.57
C LEU A 99 -12.04 8.20 -11.52
N ASP A 100 -11.02 8.53 -12.32
CA ASP A 100 -10.45 9.87 -12.36
C ASP A 100 -11.45 10.89 -12.95
N SER A 101 -12.29 10.48 -13.90
CA SER A 101 -13.37 11.31 -14.42
C SER A 101 -14.43 11.67 -13.35
N PHE A 102 -14.70 10.77 -12.40
CA PHE A 102 -15.56 11.07 -11.25
C PHE A 102 -14.87 11.90 -10.17
N TYR A 103 -13.55 11.70 -9.99
CA TYR A 103 -12.76 12.30 -8.90
C TYR A 103 -11.44 12.87 -9.43
N PRO A 104 -11.48 13.93 -10.26
CA PRO A 104 -10.31 14.45 -10.96
C PRO A 104 -9.15 14.79 -10.03
N GLY A 105 -7.95 14.30 -10.37
CA GLY A 105 -6.71 14.57 -9.65
C GLY A 105 -6.56 13.88 -8.30
N ARG A 106 -7.48 12.97 -7.93
CA ARG A 106 -7.44 12.25 -6.66
C ARG A 106 -7.13 10.76 -6.79
N ILE A 107 -6.96 10.24 -7.99
CA ILE A 107 -6.83 8.80 -8.23
C ILE A 107 -5.37 8.41 -8.45
N ASP A 108 -4.93 7.40 -7.72
CA ASP A 108 -3.63 6.72 -7.89
C ASP A 108 -3.85 5.32 -8.42
N LEU A 109 -3.04 4.92 -9.41
CA LEU A 109 -3.01 3.57 -9.95
C LEU A 109 -1.70 2.90 -9.56
N GLY A 110 -1.68 2.29 -8.39
CA GLY A 110 -0.59 1.43 -7.97
C GLY A 110 -0.67 0.05 -8.63
N ILE A 111 0.44 -0.42 -9.18
CA ILE A 111 0.52 -1.67 -9.94
C ILE A 111 1.50 -2.63 -9.28
N GLY A 112 1.04 -3.86 -9.00
CA GLY A 112 1.87 -4.95 -8.51
C GLY A 112 2.07 -6.05 -9.55
N ARG A 113 3.24 -6.69 -9.50
CA ARG A 113 3.55 -7.88 -10.32
C ARG A 113 3.12 -9.18 -9.64
N ALA A 114 3.14 -9.21 -8.31
CA ALA A 114 2.79 -10.39 -7.54
C ALA A 114 1.36 -10.87 -7.86
N PRO A 115 1.08 -12.18 -7.80
CA PRO A 115 -0.25 -12.69 -8.15
C PRO A 115 -1.34 -12.38 -7.11
N GLY A 116 -1.01 -11.83 -5.94
CA GLY A 116 -1.97 -11.56 -4.85
C GLY A 116 -2.71 -12.80 -4.33
N SER A 117 -2.24 -14.01 -4.70
CA SER A 117 -2.93 -15.27 -4.46
C SER A 117 -2.01 -16.48 -4.70
N ASP A 118 -2.55 -17.70 -4.49
CA ASP A 118 -1.90 -18.95 -4.88
C ASP A 118 -1.97 -19.22 -6.40
N ARG A 119 -1.19 -20.21 -6.89
CA ARG A 119 -1.10 -20.53 -8.33
C ARG A 119 -2.42 -20.95 -8.96
N ARG A 120 -3.29 -21.65 -8.23
CA ARG A 120 -4.58 -22.12 -8.76
C ARG A 120 -5.53 -20.95 -8.96
N THR A 121 -5.54 -20.05 -8.00
CA THR A 121 -6.31 -18.81 -8.05
C THR A 121 -5.82 -17.91 -9.17
N ALA A 122 -4.50 -17.73 -9.33
CA ALA A 122 -3.91 -16.99 -10.44
C ALA A 122 -4.32 -17.58 -11.81
N ALA A 123 -4.31 -18.92 -11.95
CA ALA A 123 -4.77 -19.59 -13.16
C ALA A 123 -6.27 -19.36 -13.42
N ALA A 124 -7.10 -19.32 -12.39
CA ALA A 124 -8.53 -19.03 -12.53
C ALA A 124 -8.79 -17.59 -12.97
N LEU A 125 -8.02 -16.62 -12.46
CA LEU A 125 -8.13 -15.21 -12.85
C LEU A 125 -7.73 -14.94 -14.30
N THR A 126 -6.80 -15.74 -14.84
CA THR A 126 -6.33 -15.58 -16.23
C THR A 126 -7.05 -16.50 -17.23
N TYR A 127 -7.89 -17.45 -16.76
CA TYR A 127 -8.60 -18.37 -17.63
C TYR A 127 -9.48 -17.65 -18.67
N PRO A 128 -9.52 -18.08 -19.95
CA PRO A 128 -8.88 -19.27 -20.55
C PRO A 128 -7.47 -19.00 -21.13
N ARG A 129 -6.85 -17.88 -20.83
CA ARG A 129 -5.51 -17.58 -21.33
C ARG A 129 -4.49 -18.54 -20.72
N PRO A 130 -3.50 -19.03 -21.50
CA PRO A 130 -2.41 -19.79 -20.93
C PRO A 130 -1.69 -18.94 -19.86
N THR A 131 -1.12 -19.60 -18.85
CA THR A 131 -0.27 -18.93 -17.87
C THR A 131 0.90 -18.30 -18.63
N MET A 132 0.85 -16.99 -18.76
CA MET A 132 1.91 -16.24 -19.45
C MET A 132 3.17 -16.23 -18.59
N ASP A 133 4.32 -16.11 -19.23
CA ASP A 133 5.56 -15.78 -18.53
C ASP A 133 5.47 -14.33 -18.02
N VAL A 134 4.84 -14.20 -16.88
CA VAL A 134 4.53 -12.90 -16.24
C VAL A 134 5.78 -12.01 -16.10
N GLN A 135 6.97 -12.59 -16.03
CA GLN A 135 8.19 -11.80 -15.90
C GLN A 135 8.55 -11.08 -17.20
N ASN A 136 8.36 -11.73 -18.34
CA ASN A 136 8.67 -11.14 -19.65
C ASN A 136 7.60 -10.16 -20.11
N ASP A 137 6.32 -10.44 -19.78
CA ASP A 137 5.21 -9.64 -20.30
C ASP A 137 4.84 -8.45 -19.40
N PHE A 138 5.17 -8.49 -18.11
CA PHE A 138 4.76 -7.45 -17.16
C PHE A 138 5.25 -6.05 -17.55
N ALA A 139 6.51 -5.92 -17.98
CA ALA A 139 7.05 -4.63 -18.39
C ALA A 139 6.31 -4.06 -19.62
N GLN A 140 5.92 -4.93 -20.57
CA GLN A 140 5.14 -4.51 -21.74
C GLN A 140 3.71 -4.13 -21.33
N MET A 141 3.09 -4.88 -20.43
CA MET A 141 1.75 -4.56 -19.92
C MET A 141 1.70 -3.19 -19.22
N VAL A 142 2.76 -2.83 -18.46
CA VAL A 142 2.87 -1.51 -17.83
C VAL A 142 3.01 -0.41 -18.88
N LYS A 143 3.80 -0.63 -19.93
CA LYS A 143 3.94 0.32 -21.05
C LYS A 143 2.61 0.51 -21.78
N ASP A 144 1.92 -0.58 -22.12
CA ASP A 144 0.62 -0.53 -22.79
C ASP A 144 -0.42 0.23 -21.93
N LEU A 145 -0.44 -0.04 -20.61
CA LEU A 145 -1.32 0.66 -19.67
C LEU A 145 -1.03 2.16 -19.64
N SER A 146 0.23 2.56 -19.55
CA SER A 146 0.64 3.97 -19.56
C SER A 146 0.20 4.64 -20.86
N GLN A 147 0.44 4.00 -22.01
CA GLN A 147 0.04 4.52 -23.32
C GLN A 147 -1.49 4.67 -23.47
N PHE A 148 -2.27 3.72 -22.94
CA PHE A 148 -3.73 3.84 -22.93
C PHE A 148 -4.23 5.01 -22.07
N LEU A 149 -3.58 5.30 -20.96
CA LEU A 149 -3.91 6.44 -20.10
C LEU A 149 -3.51 7.79 -20.73
N ASP A 150 -2.44 7.80 -21.52
CA ASP A 150 -1.92 9.01 -22.19
C ASP A 150 -2.57 9.28 -23.56
N GLU A 151 -3.47 8.42 -24.02
CA GLU A 151 -4.08 8.48 -25.36
C GLU A 151 -3.06 8.40 -26.52
N GLY A 152 -1.88 7.81 -26.23
CA GLY A 152 -0.74 7.77 -27.16
C GLY A 152 -0.22 6.36 -27.46
N ILE A 153 -1.07 5.45 -27.97
CA ILE A 153 -0.61 4.12 -28.41
C ILE A 153 0.30 4.29 -29.62
N ASP A 154 1.51 3.75 -29.53
CA ASP A 154 2.51 3.74 -30.58
C ASP A 154 1.96 3.12 -31.89
N ASP A 155 2.14 3.85 -33.02
CA ASP A 155 1.68 3.44 -34.35
C ASP A 155 2.24 2.09 -34.80
N THR A 156 3.32 1.63 -34.19
CA THR A 156 4.00 0.37 -34.52
C THR A 156 3.39 -0.84 -33.82
N THR A 157 2.47 -0.65 -32.88
CA THR A 157 1.86 -1.74 -32.12
C THR A 157 0.55 -2.23 -32.76
N PRO A 158 0.19 -3.52 -32.58
CA PRO A 158 -1.13 -4.03 -33.00
C PRO A 158 -2.32 -3.35 -32.29
N LEU A 159 -2.05 -2.57 -31.23
CA LEU A 159 -3.04 -1.87 -30.43
C LEU A 159 -3.33 -0.45 -30.93
N HIS A 160 -2.63 -0.01 -32.00
CA HIS A 160 -2.83 1.31 -32.59
C HIS A 160 -4.29 1.58 -32.93
N GLY A 161 -4.79 2.75 -32.58
CA GLY A 161 -6.17 3.16 -32.81
C GLY A 161 -7.19 2.68 -31.76
N ILE A 162 -6.74 1.89 -30.77
CA ILE A 162 -7.59 1.52 -29.63
C ILE A 162 -7.46 2.61 -28.55
N VAL A 163 -8.60 3.10 -28.07
CA VAL A 163 -8.69 4.17 -27.07
C VAL A 163 -9.32 3.65 -25.79
N ALA A 164 -8.71 3.92 -24.65
CA ALA A 164 -9.33 3.65 -23.35
C ALA A 164 -10.38 4.70 -23.03
N HIS A 165 -11.64 4.31 -22.95
CA HIS A 165 -12.75 5.21 -22.59
C HIS A 165 -13.02 5.24 -21.08
N PRO A 166 -13.51 6.40 -20.51
CA PRO A 166 -13.78 7.65 -21.22
C PRO A 166 -12.50 8.34 -21.69
N GLY A 167 -12.38 8.51 -23.03
CA GLY A 167 -11.31 9.26 -23.66
C GLY A 167 -11.66 10.73 -23.86
N GLY A 168 -10.78 11.46 -24.54
CA GLY A 168 -10.97 12.86 -24.87
C GLY A 168 -10.26 13.81 -23.90
N LYS A 169 -10.61 15.08 -23.91
CA LYS A 169 -9.95 16.09 -23.07
C LYS A 169 -10.23 15.80 -21.60
N LYS A 170 -9.21 15.35 -20.87
CA LYS A 170 -9.26 15.08 -19.43
C LYS A 170 -8.75 16.28 -18.64
N GLU A 171 -9.31 16.49 -17.45
CA GLU A 171 -8.82 17.49 -16.50
C GLU A 171 -7.57 16.98 -15.77
N SER A 172 -7.48 15.65 -15.60
CA SER A 172 -6.37 14.94 -14.93
C SER A 172 -6.23 13.53 -15.50
N SER A 173 -5.22 12.82 -15.04
CA SER A 173 -5.00 11.38 -15.29
C SER A 173 -4.61 10.70 -13.99
N PRO A 174 -4.94 9.42 -13.79
CA PRO A 174 -4.47 8.67 -12.63
C PRO A 174 -2.94 8.69 -12.53
N GLU A 175 -2.42 8.89 -11.33
CA GLU A 175 -0.98 8.84 -11.07
C GLU A 175 -0.53 7.37 -11.00
N ILE A 176 0.35 6.96 -11.90
CA ILE A 176 0.82 5.56 -11.98
C ILE A 176 1.98 5.36 -10.99
N TRP A 177 1.86 4.34 -10.12
CA TRP A 177 2.91 3.91 -9.20
C TRP A 177 3.27 2.45 -9.44
N LEU A 178 4.56 2.11 -9.53
CA LEU A 178 5.00 0.72 -9.45
C LEU A 178 5.24 0.33 -7.99
N LEU A 179 4.68 -0.82 -7.60
CA LEU A 179 4.84 -1.37 -6.26
C LEU A 179 5.64 -2.66 -6.29
N GLY A 180 6.46 -2.86 -5.26
CA GLY A 180 7.18 -4.11 -5.12
C GLY A 180 8.13 -4.14 -3.94
N SER A 181 8.69 -5.32 -3.68
CA SER A 181 9.70 -5.57 -2.64
C SER A 181 11.01 -6.10 -3.22
N SER A 182 11.26 -5.90 -4.52
CA SER A 182 12.44 -6.44 -5.20
C SER A 182 13.12 -5.41 -6.09
N ASP A 183 14.38 -5.67 -6.43
CA ASP A 183 15.17 -4.86 -7.36
C ASP A 183 14.59 -4.82 -8.78
N TYR A 184 13.89 -5.87 -9.21
CA TYR A 184 13.22 -5.88 -10.52
C TYR A 184 12.21 -4.74 -10.64
N SER A 185 11.30 -4.60 -9.67
CA SER A 185 10.28 -3.54 -9.70
C SER A 185 10.90 -2.14 -9.62
N ALA A 186 11.96 -1.99 -8.82
CA ALA A 186 12.71 -0.74 -8.70
C ALA A 186 13.39 -0.35 -10.02
N ARG A 187 14.04 -1.29 -10.71
CA ARG A 187 14.66 -1.06 -12.01
C ARG A 187 13.63 -0.71 -13.09
N LEU A 188 12.51 -1.45 -13.11
CA LEU A 188 11.45 -1.19 -14.07
C LEU A 188 10.82 0.20 -13.86
N ALA A 189 10.52 0.58 -12.60
CA ALA A 189 10.02 1.91 -12.28
C ALA A 189 11.00 3.00 -12.72
N ALA A 190 12.28 2.81 -12.42
CA ALA A 190 13.33 3.75 -12.80
C ALA A 190 13.49 3.88 -14.32
N GLU A 191 13.45 2.77 -15.05
CA GLU A 191 13.54 2.76 -16.52
C GLU A 191 12.38 3.47 -17.20
N LEU A 192 11.16 3.27 -16.65
CA LEU A 192 9.93 3.88 -17.17
C LEU A 192 9.70 5.31 -16.66
N GLY A 193 10.54 5.80 -15.73
CA GLY A 193 10.37 7.12 -15.12
C GLY A 193 9.09 7.24 -14.31
N LEU A 194 8.71 6.18 -13.59
CA LEU A 194 7.51 6.13 -12.75
C LEU A 194 7.88 6.23 -11.26
N PRO A 195 6.98 6.77 -10.42
CA PRO A 195 7.09 6.65 -8.96
C PRO A 195 7.17 5.19 -8.51
N PHE A 196 7.90 4.95 -7.43
CA PHE A 196 8.09 3.61 -6.87
C PHE A 196 7.67 3.55 -5.40
N SER A 197 6.87 2.55 -5.04
CA SER A 197 6.53 2.25 -3.65
C SER A 197 7.15 0.91 -3.24
N PHE A 198 8.07 0.98 -2.27
CA PHE A 198 8.73 -0.21 -1.71
C PHE A 198 7.91 -0.77 -0.55
N ALA A 199 7.57 -2.05 -0.64
CA ALA A 199 6.79 -2.76 0.38
C ALA A 199 7.71 -3.33 1.47
N ASP A 200 7.99 -2.57 2.52
CA ASP A 200 8.80 -2.97 3.68
C ASP A 200 7.95 -3.49 4.85
N PHE A 201 6.90 -4.24 4.53
CA PHE A 201 6.01 -4.85 5.52
C PHE A 201 5.92 -6.39 5.40
N PHE A 202 6.73 -6.99 4.53
CA PHE A 202 6.74 -8.44 4.31
C PHE A 202 7.75 -9.19 5.20
N GLY A 203 8.19 -8.62 6.32
CA GLY A 203 9.14 -9.24 7.22
C GLY A 203 10.55 -8.69 7.07
N ASN A 204 11.51 -9.51 6.63
CA ASN A 204 12.91 -9.12 6.55
C ASN A 204 13.29 -8.23 5.35
N THR A 205 12.32 -7.66 4.64
CA THR A 205 12.56 -6.77 3.49
C THR A 205 13.37 -5.52 3.86
N SER A 206 13.29 -5.07 5.11
CA SER A 206 14.08 -3.95 5.63
C SER A 206 15.61 -4.17 5.60
N GLU A 207 16.09 -5.42 5.53
CA GLU A 207 17.52 -5.71 5.49
C GLU A 207 18.17 -5.26 4.16
N TYR A 208 17.43 -5.37 3.05
CA TYR A 208 17.92 -5.01 1.71
C TYR A 208 17.15 -3.85 1.05
N GLY A 209 16.05 -3.40 1.64
CA GLY A 209 15.19 -2.35 1.10
C GLY A 209 15.91 -1.04 0.78
N PRO A 210 16.78 -0.50 1.65
CA PRO A 210 17.56 0.70 1.33
C PRO A 210 18.43 0.54 0.06
N GLN A 211 18.96 -0.66 -0.19
CA GLN A 211 19.71 -0.95 -1.41
C GLN A 211 18.81 -0.94 -2.65
N VAL A 212 17.58 -1.45 -2.52
CA VAL A 212 16.58 -1.40 -3.60
C VAL A 212 16.17 0.04 -3.90
N ALA A 213 15.98 0.86 -2.87
CA ALA A 213 15.71 2.29 -3.01
C ALA A 213 16.84 3.02 -3.75
N GLU A 214 18.09 2.70 -3.43
CA GLU A 214 19.25 3.25 -4.10
C GLU A 214 19.33 2.79 -5.57
N ILE A 215 19.01 1.52 -5.87
CA ILE A 215 18.93 1.01 -7.25
C ILE A 215 17.90 1.81 -8.06
N TYR A 216 16.73 2.11 -7.47
CA TYR A 216 15.72 2.93 -8.11
C TYR A 216 16.27 4.32 -8.47
N ARG A 217 16.83 5.05 -7.50
CA ARG A 217 17.36 6.40 -7.73
C ARG A 217 18.47 6.46 -8.77
N ARG A 218 19.45 5.54 -8.68
CA ARG A 218 20.61 5.52 -9.60
C ARG A 218 20.25 5.22 -11.05
N ASN A 219 19.17 4.45 -11.26
CA ASN A 219 18.75 4.06 -12.61
C ASN A 219 17.58 4.90 -13.13
N PHE A 220 17.09 5.85 -12.34
CA PHE A 220 15.95 6.67 -12.69
C PHE A 220 16.19 7.46 -13.96
N ARG A 221 15.19 7.47 -14.83
CA ARG A 221 15.13 8.27 -16.05
C ARG A 221 13.92 9.18 -15.97
N SER A 222 14.14 10.48 -16.15
CA SER A 222 13.04 11.45 -16.25
C SER A 222 12.06 11.06 -17.36
N SER A 223 10.79 11.23 -17.10
CA SER A 223 9.69 10.93 -18.03
C SER A 223 8.72 12.12 -18.10
N GLN A 224 7.65 11.95 -18.85
CA GLN A 224 6.54 12.92 -18.84
C GLN A 224 5.75 12.93 -17.53
N TYR A 225 5.85 11.87 -16.71
CA TYR A 225 5.14 11.76 -15.44
C TYR A 225 5.87 12.49 -14.31
N ILE A 226 7.17 12.25 -14.18
CA ILE A 226 8.00 12.86 -13.14
C ILE A 226 9.40 13.16 -13.63
N SER A 227 9.96 14.30 -13.19
CA SER A 227 11.32 14.72 -13.55
C SER A 227 12.38 14.16 -12.62
N GLU A 228 12.02 13.87 -11.38
CA GLU A 228 12.89 13.40 -10.30
C GLU A 228 12.32 12.11 -9.68
N PRO A 229 13.17 11.22 -9.12
CA PRO A 229 12.70 9.98 -8.52
C PRO A 229 11.82 10.25 -7.30
N GLN A 230 10.63 9.64 -7.27
CA GLN A 230 9.69 9.67 -6.15
C GLN A 230 9.60 8.28 -5.54
N LEU A 231 9.97 8.18 -4.26
CA LEU A 231 9.97 6.93 -3.50
C LEU A 231 9.02 7.02 -2.31
N ASN A 232 8.06 6.11 -2.26
CA ASN A 232 7.29 5.80 -1.06
C ASN A 232 7.83 4.51 -0.43
N VAL A 233 7.86 4.44 0.89
CA VAL A 233 8.16 3.20 1.62
C VAL A 233 7.00 2.87 2.54
N THR A 234 6.42 1.69 2.35
CA THR A 234 5.29 1.23 3.17
C THR A 234 5.78 0.32 4.28
N LEU A 235 5.48 0.69 5.52
CA LEU A 235 5.92 0.04 6.76
C LEU A 235 4.77 -0.64 7.48
N GLN A 236 5.06 -1.69 8.24
CA GLN A 236 4.11 -2.26 9.20
C GLN A 236 4.21 -1.50 10.52
N VAL A 237 3.13 -0.81 10.90
CA VAL A 237 3.13 0.05 12.09
C VAL A 237 1.90 -0.23 12.95
N ILE A 238 2.08 -0.34 14.26
CA ILE A 238 1.00 -0.28 15.27
C ILE A 238 1.43 0.65 16.39
N CYS A 239 0.66 1.72 16.60
CA CYS A 239 0.84 2.67 17.68
C CYS A 239 -0.28 2.51 18.72
N ALA A 240 0.07 2.44 19.99
CA ALA A 240 -0.88 2.40 21.11
C ALA A 240 -0.38 3.29 22.25
N ASP A 241 -1.15 3.41 23.35
CA ASP A 241 -0.75 4.24 24.50
C ASP A 241 0.53 3.76 25.16
N THR A 242 0.86 2.46 25.07
CA THR A 242 2.09 1.85 25.57
C THR A 242 2.62 0.80 24.61
N GLU A 243 3.90 0.48 24.71
CA GLU A 243 4.55 -0.56 23.92
C GLU A 243 3.90 -1.94 24.15
N GLU A 244 3.55 -2.26 25.40
CA GLU A 244 2.91 -3.53 25.75
C GLU A 244 1.55 -3.65 25.06
N LYS A 245 0.75 -2.55 25.03
CA LYS A 245 -0.54 -2.55 24.33
C LYS A 245 -0.36 -2.66 22.83
N ALA A 246 0.64 -2.02 22.24
CA ALA A 246 0.93 -2.13 20.80
C ALA A 246 1.29 -3.57 20.41
N LYS A 247 2.17 -4.23 21.17
CA LYS A 247 2.54 -5.63 20.98
C LYS A 247 1.36 -6.59 21.19
N PHE A 248 0.54 -6.33 22.20
CA PHE A 248 -0.68 -7.09 22.44
C PHE A 248 -1.64 -7.02 21.24
N VAL A 249 -1.93 -5.82 20.74
CA VAL A 249 -2.76 -5.62 19.55
C VAL A 249 -2.14 -6.28 18.30
N GLY A 250 -0.83 -6.19 18.15
CA GLY A 250 -0.06 -6.77 17.05
C GLY A 250 -0.02 -8.31 17.03
N SER A 251 -0.28 -8.97 18.18
CA SER A 251 -0.26 -10.42 18.29
C SER A 251 -1.22 -11.13 17.33
N SER A 252 -2.41 -10.56 17.09
CA SER A 252 -3.41 -11.05 16.11
C SER A 252 -2.82 -11.22 14.71
N ARG A 253 -2.16 -10.17 14.21
CA ARG A 253 -1.53 -10.16 12.89
C ARG A 253 -0.35 -11.14 12.85
N SER A 254 0.50 -11.13 13.87
CA SER A 254 1.70 -11.97 13.94
C SER A 254 1.35 -13.45 13.96
N LEU A 255 0.35 -13.83 14.75
CA LEU A 255 -0.18 -15.20 14.77
C LEU A 255 -0.77 -15.59 13.41
N ASN A 256 -1.62 -14.75 12.82
CA ASN A 256 -2.24 -15.04 11.53
C ASN A 256 -1.18 -15.29 10.43
N LYS A 257 -0.07 -14.54 10.45
CA LYS A 257 1.06 -14.73 9.53
C LYS A 257 1.70 -16.12 9.69
N VAL A 258 1.95 -16.55 10.92
CA VAL A 258 2.53 -17.88 11.21
C VAL A 258 1.58 -18.99 10.81
N LEU A 259 0.31 -18.90 11.20
CA LEU A 259 -0.67 -19.93 10.87
C LEU A 259 -0.86 -20.05 9.35
N SER A 260 -0.90 -18.93 8.63
CA SER A 260 -0.91 -18.94 7.16
C SER A 260 0.33 -19.64 6.57
N ARG A 261 1.52 -19.40 7.13
CA ARG A 261 2.76 -20.05 6.70
C ARG A 261 2.73 -21.57 6.93
N LEU A 262 2.07 -22.00 7.99
CA LEU A 262 1.87 -23.41 8.30
C LEU A 262 0.73 -24.06 7.50
N GLY A 263 0.08 -23.31 6.60
CA GLY A 263 -1.07 -23.78 5.84
C GLY A 263 -2.36 -23.91 6.66
N LEU A 264 -2.40 -23.30 7.84
CA LEU A 264 -3.55 -23.29 8.74
C LEU A 264 -4.36 -22.01 8.50
N SER A 265 -5.60 -22.16 8.05
CA SER A 265 -6.52 -21.02 7.89
C SER A 265 -7.23 -20.71 9.20
N THR A 266 -7.18 -19.46 9.63
CA THR A 266 -7.91 -18.95 10.80
C THR A 266 -9.28 -18.36 10.48
N LYS A 267 -9.64 -18.32 9.19
CA LYS A 267 -10.84 -17.64 8.69
C LYS A 267 -10.92 -16.18 9.14
N GLY A 268 -9.79 -15.48 9.16
CA GLY A 268 -9.65 -14.09 9.59
C GLY A 268 -8.69 -13.90 10.75
N LEU A 269 -8.51 -12.65 11.18
CA LEU A 269 -7.70 -12.30 12.34
C LEU A 269 -8.31 -12.89 13.63
N ILE A 270 -7.46 -13.45 14.46
CA ILE A 270 -7.83 -13.97 15.80
C ILE A 270 -7.81 -12.81 16.81
N PRO A 271 -8.71 -12.75 17.82
CA PRO A 271 -8.65 -11.75 18.87
C PRO A 271 -7.26 -11.73 19.57
N PRO A 272 -6.73 -10.56 19.93
CA PRO A 272 -5.41 -10.46 20.55
C PRO A 272 -5.35 -11.21 21.90
N GLU A 273 -6.46 -11.32 22.63
CA GLU A 273 -6.59 -12.07 23.88
C GLU A 273 -6.27 -13.56 23.68
N GLU A 274 -6.72 -14.13 22.57
CA GLU A 274 -6.44 -15.52 22.22
C GLU A 274 -5.07 -15.65 21.52
N ALA A 275 -4.73 -14.69 20.65
CA ALA A 275 -3.50 -14.72 19.89
C ALA A 275 -2.26 -14.65 20.77
N ASN A 276 -2.31 -13.85 21.83
CA ASN A 276 -1.22 -13.68 22.80
C ASN A 276 -0.96 -14.97 23.61
N ASP A 277 -2.02 -15.71 23.93
CA ASP A 277 -1.96 -16.94 24.72
C ASP A 277 -1.87 -18.21 23.85
N TRP A 278 -1.79 -18.06 22.52
CA TRP A 278 -1.75 -19.20 21.60
C TRP A 278 -0.54 -20.10 21.85
N PRO A 279 -0.75 -21.43 21.98
CA PRO A 279 0.34 -22.37 22.26
C PRO A 279 1.24 -22.57 21.03
N LEU A 280 2.21 -21.70 20.85
CA LEU A 280 3.19 -21.79 19.78
C LEU A 280 4.41 -22.61 20.24
N GLU A 281 4.89 -23.47 19.37
CA GLU A 281 6.18 -24.13 19.54
C GLU A 281 7.34 -23.14 19.40
N GLU A 282 8.51 -23.45 19.97
CA GLU A 282 9.66 -22.56 20.01
C GLU A 282 10.09 -22.07 18.62
N HIS A 283 10.09 -22.96 17.61
CA HIS A 283 10.43 -22.56 16.23
C HIS A 283 9.43 -21.57 15.61
N ALA A 284 8.13 -21.67 15.95
CA ALA A 284 7.12 -20.75 15.49
C ALA A 284 7.26 -19.36 16.16
N ARG A 285 7.64 -19.33 17.44
CA ARG A 285 7.97 -18.08 18.15
C ARG A 285 9.19 -17.40 17.55
N ALA A 286 10.28 -18.14 17.33
CA ALA A 286 11.49 -17.63 16.69
C ALA A 286 11.19 -17.10 15.27
N TYR A 287 10.29 -17.75 14.53
CA TYR A 287 9.84 -17.27 13.23
C TYR A 287 9.09 -15.93 13.34
N ILE A 288 8.17 -15.78 14.31
CA ILE A 288 7.48 -14.49 14.55
C ILE A 288 8.53 -13.41 14.84
N GLU A 289 9.42 -13.63 15.79
CA GLU A 289 10.44 -12.65 16.17
C GLU A 289 11.30 -12.22 14.98
N HIS A 290 11.70 -13.15 14.14
CA HIS A 290 12.45 -12.85 12.92
C HIS A 290 11.64 -12.02 11.95
N GLU A 291 10.40 -12.40 11.66
CA GLU A 291 9.54 -11.76 10.67
C GLU A 291 9.00 -10.40 11.12
N THR A 292 8.89 -10.17 12.42
CA THR A 292 8.37 -8.90 12.97
C THR A 292 9.48 -7.95 13.43
N LYS A 293 10.75 -8.33 13.28
CA LYS A 293 11.90 -7.55 13.72
C LYS A 293 11.93 -6.12 13.16
N SER A 294 11.43 -5.94 11.94
CA SER A 294 11.37 -4.63 11.28
C SER A 294 10.05 -3.88 11.53
N TYR A 295 9.11 -4.48 12.24
CA TYR A 295 7.83 -3.83 12.50
C TYR A 295 7.99 -2.76 13.57
N ILE A 296 7.29 -1.65 13.37
CA ILE A 296 7.31 -0.53 14.29
C ILE A 296 6.06 -0.65 15.18
N GLU A 297 6.27 -1.10 16.41
CA GLU A 297 5.22 -1.30 17.40
C GLU A 297 5.63 -0.63 18.71
N GLY A 298 4.83 0.31 19.20
CA GLY A 298 5.19 1.04 20.40
C GLY A 298 4.22 2.14 20.78
N ASP A 299 4.65 2.94 21.74
CA ASP A 299 4.02 4.21 22.09
C ASP A 299 4.29 5.28 21.01
N PRO A 300 3.61 6.44 21.06
CA PRO A 300 3.77 7.49 20.05
C PRO A 300 5.22 7.98 19.86
N SER A 301 6.05 7.99 20.92
CA SER A 301 7.45 8.40 20.84
C SER A 301 8.30 7.37 20.10
N GLN A 302 8.14 6.09 20.47
CA GLN A 302 8.84 4.97 19.84
C GLN A 302 8.48 4.83 18.36
N VAL A 303 7.19 4.96 18.04
CA VAL A 303 6.70 4.88 16.65
C VAL A 303 7.21 6.05 15.82
N ARG A 304 7.18 7.26 16.35
CA ARG A 304 7.77 8.44 15.69
C ARG A 304 9.25 8.23 15.37
N ASP A 305 10.02 7.81 16.35
CA ASP A 305 11.46 7.60 16.19
C ASP A 305 11.75 6.44 15.19
N GLY A 306 10.93 5.38 15.20
CA GLY A 306 10.99 4.29 14.23
C GLY A 306 10.71 4.75 12.79
N ILE A 307 9.70 5.61 12.60
CA ILE A 307 9.36 6.16 11.28
C ILE A 307 10.46 7.11 10.78
N PHE A 308 11.02 7.98 11.65
CA PHE A 308 12.15 8.82 11.26
C PHE A 308 13.39 8.00 10.90
N ASN A 309 13.69 6.96 11.66
CA ASN A 309 14.79 6.03 11.31
C ASN A 309 14.58 5.38 9.95
N ALA A 310 13.36 4.92 9.65
CA ALA A 310 13.03 4.39 8.33
C ALA A 310 13.18 5.47 7.24
N SER A 311 12.66 6.68 7.47
CA SER A 311 12.79 7.83 6.56
C SER A 311 14.25 8.13 6.22
N GLU A 312 15.14 8.13 7.23
CA GLU A 312 16.59 8.34 7.03
C GLU A 312 17.23 7.21 6.24
N ARG A 313 16.95 5.95 6.61
CA ARG A 313 17.51 4.75 5.94
C ARG A 313 17.13 4.65 4.47
N TYR A 314 15.89 5.01 4.14
CA TYR A 314 15.38 4.98 2.76
C TYR A 314 15.54 6.32 2.04
N GLU A 315 16.02 7.36 2.73
CA GLU A 315 16.15 8.72 2.22
C GLU A 315 14.87 9.26 1.58
N THR A 316 13.72 8.96 2.18
CA THR A 316 12.41 9.44 1.72
C THR A 316 11.58 9.94 2.89
N SER A 317 10.72 10.93 2.64
CA SER A 317 9.72 11.41 3.59
C SER A 317 8.30 10.88 3.30
N ASP A 318 8.11 10.15 2.21
CA ASP A 318 6.80 9.58 1.85
C ASP A 318 6.67 8.17 2.44
N ILE A 319 5.91 8.05 3.53
CA ILE A 319 5.79 6.84 4.34
C ILE A 319 4.37 6.31 4.30
N GLY A 320 4.23 5.11 3.74
CA GLY A 320 3.01 4.32 3.78
C GLY A 320 2.92 3.49 5.06
N ILE A 321 1.73 3.30 5.58
CA ILE A 321 1.47 2.52 6.80
C ILE A 321 0.47 1.42 6.51
N VAL A 322 0.85 0.18 6.87
CA VAL A 322 -0.05 -0.96 7.03
C VAL A 322 -0.26 -1.18 8.52
N SER A 323 -1.52 -1.23 8.96
CA SER A 323 -1.87 -1.53 10.34
C SER A 323 -3.06 -2.48 10.37
N ASN A 324 -2.81 -3.76 10.67
CA ASN A 324 -3.83 -4.79 10.75
C ASN A 324 -4.09 -5.12 12.23
N CYS A 325 -5.19 -4.64 12.76
CA CYS A 325 -5.66 -4.90 14.11
C CYS A 325 -6.97 -5.69 14.06
N TYR A 326 -7.22 -6.53 15.07
CA TYR A 326 -8.50 -7.23 15.19
C TYR A 326 -9.65 -6.27 15.46
N TYR A 327 -9.50 -5.38 16.45
CA TYR A 327 -10.50 -4.37 16.78
C TYR A 327 -10.33 -3.14 15.89
N PHE A 328 -11.42 -2.72 15.25
CA PHE A 328 -11.42 -1.55 14.37
C PHE A 328 -11.06 -0.26 15.12
N GLU A 329 -11.51 -0.13 16.38
CA GLU A 329 -11.17 1.03 17.22
C GLU A 329 -9.67 1.10 17.54
N ASP A 330 -9.00 -0.03 17.84
CA ASP A 330 -7.54 -0.06 18.01
C ASP A 330 -6.83 0.34 16.71
N ARG A 331 -7.37 -0.07 15.56
CA ARG A 331 -6.84 0.30 14.23
C ARG A 331 -6.95 1.80 13.98
N LYS A 332 -8.11 2.41 14.17
CA LYS A 332 -8.30 3.85 14.04
C LYS A 332 -7.41 4.63 15.01
N LYS A 333 -7.34 4.18 16.26
CA LYS A 333 -6.50 4.79 17.28
C LYS A 333 -5.03 4.79 16.89
N SER A 334 -4.53 3.67 16.35
CA SER A 334 -3.15 3.57 15.87
C SER A 334 -2.85 4.64 14.81
N TYR A 335 -3.69 4.80 13.80
CA TYR A 335 -3.50 5.84 12.78
C TYR A 335 -3.58 7.27 13.35
N SER A 336 -4.47 7.52 14.31
CA SER A 336 -4.55 8.82 14.98
C SER A 336 -3.28 9.16 15.74
N LEU A 337 -2.79 8.23 16.58
CA LEU A 337 -1.58 8.43 17.38
C LEU A 337 -0.34 8.64 16.50
N VAL A 338 -0.23 7.92 15.38
CA VAL A 338 0.85 8.14 14.40
C VAL A 338 0.78 9.56 13.83
N ALA A 339 -0.39 10.01 13.37
CA ALA A 339 -0.56 11.35 12.81
C ALA A 339 -0.26 12.43 13.85
N GLU A 340 -0.77 12.30 15.06
CA GLU A 340 -0.53 13.25 16.17
C GLU A 340 0.96 13.36 16.52
N SER A 341 1.69 12.24 16.48
CA SER A 341 3.13 12.23 16.82
C SER A 341 4.03 12.86 15.75
N LEU A 342 3.57 12.89 14.48
CA LEU A 342 4.35 13.36 13.33
C LEU A 342 3.85 14.69 12.76
N ILE A 343 2.53 14.84 12.55
CA ILE A 343 1.92 16.02 11.94
C ILE A 343 1.68 17.11 12.99
N GLY A 344 1.22 16.74 14.20
CA GLY A 344 0.98 17.66 15.31
C GLY A 344 2.24 18.35 15.85
N ALA A 345 3.41 17.73 15.71
CA ALA A 345 4.68 18.31 16.12
C ALA A 345 5.14 19.48 15.23
N SER A 346 4.67 19.56 13.99
CA SER A 346 4.99 20.64 13.05
C SER A 346 4.24 21.95 13.36
N SER A 347 3.07 21.88 14.00
CA SER A 347 2.24 23.06 14.31
C SER A 347 2.61 23.80 15.61
N THR A 348 3.48 23.22 16.45
CA THR A 348 3.89 23.84 17.72
C THR A 348 5.13 24.71 17.63
N ASN A 349 5.78 24.83 16.47
CA ASN A 349 6.98 25.67 16.28
C ASN A 349 6.69 27.07 15.71
N GLU A 350 5.44 27.45 15.47
CA GLU A 350 5.05 28.82 15.11
C GLU A 350 4.15 29.41 16.19
N THR A 351 4.68 29.92 17.27
CA THR A 351 4.21 31.15 17.95
C THR A 351 5.02 31.43 19.21
N THR A 352 6.19 32.04 19.05
CA THR A 352 6.74 32.94 20.06
C THR A 352 7.36 34.14 19.35
N TYR A 353 6.50 35.00 18.80
CA TYR A 353 6.89 36.41 18.68
C TYR A 353 6.30 37.13 19.87
N VAL A 354 7.17 37.35 20.86
CA VAL A 354 6.98 38.38 21.89
C VAL A 354 7.24 39.71 21.19
N GLY A 355 6.17 40.48 20.97
CA GLY A 355 6.28 41.89 20.61
C GLY A 355 6.38 42.73 21.85
N ASP A 356 7.46 43.46 21.97
CA ASP A 356 7.54 44.69 22.76
C ASP A 356 6.97 45.86 21.95
#